data_ea1ae74e38dd021213b593eb031c601b
#
_entry.id   ea1ae74e38dd021213b593eb031c601b
#
_cell.length_a   1.000
_cell.length_b   1.000
_cell.length_c   1.000
_cell.angle_alpha   90.00
_cell.angle_beta   90.00
_cell.angle_gamma   90.00
#
_symmetry.space_group_name_H-M   'P 1'
#
loop_
_entity.id
_entity.type
_entity.pdbx_description
1 polymer ?
#
loop_
_entity_poly.entity_id
_entity_poly.type
_entity_poly.pdbx_seq_one_letter_code
_entity_poly.pdbx_strand_id
1 'polypeptide(L)'
;MDLFRKKSVDQLVAESTPLKRTMRTFDLTMLGIGAIIGTGIFVLTGKGALTAGPALSVSFLLAAVCCGFAGLCYAEFAAMAPVSGSAYSYAYLAFGELIAFVIGWDLILEYALQAATVSAGWSGYFNKLLEGFGLHLPVELTAAYGTNPDVTTYFNLPGFVIVLIITWVLSIGTVSYTH
;
A
#
# COMPACT_ATOMS: atom_id res chain seq x y z
N MET A 1 -23.07 -23.72 8.15
CA MET A 1 -22.28 -22.68 7.43
C MET A 1 -21.23 -23.42 6.63
N ASP A 2 -21.24 -23.34 5.31
CA ASP A 2 -20.24 -24.04 4.48
C ASP A 2 -19.05 -23.12 4.29
N LEU A 3 -18.01 -23.32 5.09
CA LEU A 3 -16.79 -22.52 5.11
C LEU A 3 -15.96 -22.59 3.80
N PHE A 4 -16.24 -23.56 2.96
CA PHE A 4 -15.59 -23.76 1.67
C PHE A 4 -16.48 -23.39 0.47
N ARG A 5 -17.57 -22.67 0.73
CA ARG A 5 -18.44 -22.17 -0.34
C ARG A 5 -17.66 -21.25 -1.26
N LYS A 6 -17.65 -21.59 -2.55
CA LYS A 6 -17.06 -20.78 -3.61
C LYS A 6 -18.13 -19.95 -4.30
N LYS A 7 -17.77 -18.76 -4.77
CA LYS A 7 -18.61 -17.98 -5.69
C LYS A 7 -18.21 -18.31 -7.13
N SER A 8 -19.18 -18.29 -8.03
CA SER A 8 -18.87 -18.33 -9.46
C SER A 8 -18.42 -16.95 -9.94
N VAL A 9 -17.73 -16.91 -11.09
CA VAL A 9 -17.33 -15.64 -11.74
C VAL A 9 -18.55 -14.77 -12.00
N ASP A 10 -19.64 -15.35 -12.52
CA ASP A 10 -20.88 -14.64 -12.81
C ASP A 10 -21.51 -13.99 -11.59
N GLN A 11 -21.47 -14.67 -10.44
CA GLN A 11 -21.96 -14.13 -9.17
C GLN A 11 -21.11 -12.93 -8.70
N LEU A 12 -19.78 -13.03 -8.80
CA LEU A 12 -18.90 -11.93 -8.42
C LEU A 12 -19.04 -10.72 -9.35
N VAL A 13 -19.17 -10.96 -10.64
CA VAL A 13 -19.40 -9.89 -11.63
C VAL A 13 -20.77 -9.23 -11.40
N ALA A 14 -21.80 -9.99 -11.11
CA ALA A 14 -23.15 -9.46 -10.84
C ALA A 14 -23.21 -8.63 -9.54
N GLU A 15 -22.44 -9.00 -8.52
CA GLU A 15 -22.35 -8.26 -7.24
C GLU A 15 -21.42 -7.05 -7.33
N SER A 16 -20.53 -6.99 -8.33
CA SER A 16 -19.59 -5.88 -8.48
C SER A 16 -20.30 -4.62 -8.98
N THR A 17 -19.97 -3.47 -8.38
CA THR A 17 -20.44 -2.18 -8.89
C THR A 17 -19.79 -1.91 -10.25
N PRO A 18 -20.56 -1.62 -11.32
CA PRO A 18 -19.99 -1.36 -12.63
C PRO A 18 -19.15 -0.08 -12.58
N LEU A 19 -17.84 -0.23 -12.69
CA LEU A 19 -16.91 0.89 -12.78
C LEU A 19 -16.92 1.47 -14.20
N LYS A 20 -16.90 2.79 -14.32
CA LYS A 20 -16.73 3.45 -15.61
C LYS A 20 -15.33 3.19 -16.15
N ARG A 21 -15.24 2.63 -17.35
CA ARG A 21 -13.96 2.39 -18.05
C ARG A 21 -13.45 3.68 -18.68
N THR A 22 -12.82 4.54 -17.89
CA THR A 22 -12.28 5.83 -18.33
C THR A 22 -10.77 5.81 -18.57
N MET A 23 -10.06 4.85 -17.95
CA MET A 23 -8.60 4.76 -18.01
C MET A 23 -8.14 3.85 -19.14
N ARG A 24 -7.08 4.28 -19.83
CA ARG A 24 -6.37 3.47 -20.82
C ARG A 24 -5.26 2.66 -20.15
N THR A 25 -4.70 1.71 -20.88
CA THR A 25 -3.61 0.84 -20.38
C THR A 25 -2.42 1.66 -19.86
N PHE A 26 -2.06 2.75 -20.54
CA PHE A 26 -0.98 3.63 -20.10
C PHE A 26 -1.30 4.30 -18.76
N ASP A 27 -2.51 4.82 -18.58
CA ASP A 27 -2.95 5.48 -17.35
C ASP A 27 -2.91 4.52 -16.17
N LEU A 28 -3.40 3.28 -16.37
CA LEU A 28 -3.37 2.22 -15.35
C LEU A 28 -1.94 1.79 -15.02
N THR A 29 -1.05 1.71 -16.02
CA THR A 29 0.35 1.37 -15.80
C THR A 29 1.04 2.45 -14.97
N MET A 30 0.83 3.73 -15.29
CA MET A 30 1.42 4.85 -14.55
C MET A 30 0.87 4.92 -13.11
N LEU A 31 -0.43 4.69 -12.95
CA LEU A 31 -1.05 4.60 -11.62
C LEU A 31 -0.44 3.44 -10.80
N GLY A 32 -0.27 2.26 -11.41
CA GLY A 32 0.36 1.11 -10.78
C GLY A 32 1.80 1.38 -10.36
N ILE A 33 2.60 1.99 -11.23
CA ILE A 33 3.98 2.39 -10.91
C ILE A 33 3.99 3.37 -9.72
N GLY A 34 3.10 4.38 -9.73
CA GLY A 34 2.98 5.34 -8.63
C GLY A 34 2.56 4.70 -7.31
N ALA A 35 1.68 3.70 -7.34
CA ALA A 35 1.26 2.96 -6.15
C ALA A 35 2.37 2.06 -5.57
N ILE A 36 3.24 1.50 -6.42
CA ILE A 36 4.36 0.65 -5.99
C ILE A 36 5.50 1.47 -5.40
N ILE A 37 5.73 2.69 -5.91
CA ILE A 37 6.78 3.58 -5.41
C ILE A 37 6.38 4.09 -4.02
N GLY A 38 7.10 3.65 -3.01
CA GLY A 38 6.86 4.00 -1.61
C GLY A 38 8.17 4.13 -0.81
N THR A 39 8.08 3.91 0.49
CA THR A 39 9.23 3.97 1.41
C THR A 39 10.33 2.95 1.08
N GLY A 40 10.00 1.87 0.38
CA GLY A 40 10.95 0.86 -0.04
C GLY A 40 12.13 1.44 -0.80
N ILE A 41 11.86 2.27 -1.81
CA ILE A 41 12.91 2.86 -2.65
C ILE A 41 13.61 4.05 -1.98
N PHE A 42 12.89 4.86 -1.21
CA PHE A 42 13.43 6.11 -0.67
C PHE A 42 14.01 5.99 0.73
N VAL A 43 13.48 5.10 1.58
CA VAL A 43 13.88 4.99 2.99
C VAL A 43 14.64 3.69 3.26
N LEU A 44 14.11 2.54 2.78
CA LEU A 44 14.70 1.25 3.09
C LEU A 44 15.95 0.92 2.28
N THR A 45 16.14 1.55 1.12
CA THR A 45 17.32 1.35 0.28
C THR A 45 18.61 1.71 1.03
N GLY A 46 18.60 2.81 1.80
CA GLY A 46 19.76 3.22 2.61
C GLY A 46 20.10 2.19 3.69
N LYS A 47 19.09 1.73 4.43
CA LYS A 47 19.27 0.68 5.46
C LYS A 47 19.68 -0.67 4.84
N GLY A 48 19.07 -1.03 3.72
CA GLY A 48 19.42 -2.25 2.98
C GLY A 48 20.87 -2.23 2.47
N ALA A 49 21.35 -1.09 1.97
CA ALA A 49 22.72 -0.92 1.52
C ALA A 49 23.73 -1.08 2.66
N LEU A 50 23.41 -0.59 3.85
CA LEU A 50 24.26 -0.78 5.05
C LEU A 50 24.35 -2.24 5.49
N THR A 51 23.29 -3.03 5.28
CA THR A 51 23.23 -4.43 5.72
C THR A 51 23.78 -5.38 4.66
N ALA A 52 23.39 -5.21 3.40
CA ALA A 52 23.71 -6.13 2.30
C ALA A 52 24.83 -5.62 1.37
N GLY A 53 25.23 -4.36 1.51
CA GLY A 53 26.24 -3.78 0.64
C GLY A 53 25.84 -3.84 -0.84
N PRO A 54 26.81 -4.11 -1.77
CA PRO A 54 26.53 -4.22 -3.20
C PRO A 54 25.54 -5.32 -3.58
N ALA A 55 25.40 -6.35 -2.73
CA ALA A 55 24.46 -7.44 -2.96
C ALA A 55 23.00 -7.02 -2.92
N LEU A 56 22.70 -5.81 -2.43
CA LEU A 56 21.35 -5.25 -2.44
C LEU A 56 20.74 -5.20 -3.85
N SER A 57 21.52 -4.84 -4.86
CA SER A 57 21.07 -4.80 -6.26
C SER A 57 20.62 -6.17 -6.78
N VAL A 58 21.35 -7.22 -6.40
CA VAL A 58 21.00 -8.61 -6.74
C VAL A 58 19.71 -9.02 -6.03
N SER A 59 19.56 -8.64 -4.76
CA SER A 59 18.33 -8.91 -3.98
C SER A 59 17.10 -8.25 -4.63
N PHE A 60 17.22 -7.01 -5.08
CA PHE A 60 16.13 -6.33 -5.81
C PHE A 60 15.82 -7.01 -7.15
N LEU A 61 16.85 -7.46 -7.89
CA LEU A 61 16.63 -8.16 -9.15
C LEU A 61 15.87 -9.48 -8.94
N LEU A 62 16.27 -10.26 -7.94
CA LEU A 62 15.58 -11.52 -7.60
C LEU A 62 14.14 -11.27 -7.15
N ALA A 63 13.93 -10.26 -6.29
CA ALA A 63 12.59 -9.87 -5.87
C ALA A 63 11.74 -9.43 -7.07
N ALA A 64 12.29 -8.64 -8.00
CA ALA A 64 11.57 -8.20 -9.20
C ALA A 64 11.14 -9.37 -10.09
N VAL A 65 11.98 -10.40 -10.24
CA VAL A 65 11.64 -11.63 -10.99
C VAL A 65 10.48 -12.36 -10.30
N CYS A 66 10.54 -12.55 -8.98
CA CYS A 66 9.47 -13.20 -8.22
C CYS A 66 8.15 -12.40 -8.32
N CYS A 67 8.21 -11.09 -8.14
CA CYS A 67 7.04 -10.21 -8.30
C CYS A 67 6.49 -10.23 -9.73
N GLY A 68 7.35 -10.35 -10.73
CA GLY A 68 6.94 -10.48 -12.14
C GLY A 68 6.08 -11.72 -12.37
N PHE A 69 6.48 -12.87 -11.85
CA PHE A 69 5.67 -14.10 -11.94
C PHE A 69 4.34 -13.98 -11.18
N ALA A 70 4.35 -13.40 -9.98
CA ALA A 70 3.13 -13.13 -9.24
C ALA A 70 2.20 -12.20 -10.05
N GLY A 71 2.76 -11.14 -10.66
CA GLY A 71 2.01 -10.21 -11.51
C GLY A 71 1.35 -10.87 -12.72
N LEU A 72 2.01 -11.84 -13.35
CA LEU A 72 1.42 -12.62 -14.45
C LEU A 72 0.23 -13.46 -13.97
N CYS A 73 0.32 -14.10 -12.80
CA CYS A 73 -0.81 -14.83 -12.21
C CYS A 73 -1.99 -13.89 -11.90
N TYR A 74 -1.72 -12.71 -11.36
CA TYR A 74 -2.76 -11.71 -11.13
C TYR A 74 -3.40 -11.21 -12.43
N ALA A 75 -2.62 -11.04 -13.50
CA ALA A 75 -3.14 -10.64 -14.81
C ALA A 75 -4.10 -11.68 -15.38
N GLU A 76 -3.82 -12.97 -15.21
CA GLU A 76 -4.70 -14.06 -15.61
C GLU A 76 -6.02 -14.04 -14.84
N PHE A 77 -5.97 -13.90 -13.50
CA PHE A 77 -7.18 -13.76 -12.69
C PHE A 77 -8.00 -12.52 -13.08
N ALA A 78 -7.34 -11.40 -13.31
CA ALA A 78 -8.03 -10.16 -13.73
C ALA A 78 -8.69 -10.29 -15.10
N ALA A 79 -8.14 -11.09 -16.02
CA ALA A 79 -8.75 -11.37 -17.31
C ALA A 79 -9.97 -12.30 -17.18
N MET A 80 -9.92 -13.28 -16.25
CA MET A 80 -11.03 -14.21 -15.99
C MET A 80 -12.17 -13.56 -15.22
N ALA A 81 -11.87 -12.78 -14.20
CA ALA A 81 -12.83 -12.14 -13.31
C ALA A 81 -12.49 -10.66 -13.13
N PRO A 82 -12.96 -9.77 -14.04
CA PRO A 82 -12.67 -8.33 -13.98
C PRO A 82 -13.50 -7.64 -12.91
N VAL A 83 -13.24 -7.96 -11.63
CA VAL A 83 -13.92 -7.43 -10.46
C VAL A 83 -12.98 -6.62 -9.58
N SER A 84 -13.52 -5.61 -8.89
CA SER A 84 -12.80 -4.86 -7.87
C SER A 84 -12.85 -5.61 -6.54
N GLY A 85 -11.74 -6.06 -6.03
CA GLY A 85 -11.72 -6.79 -4.75
C GLY A 85 -10.36 -7.39 -4.44
N SER A 86 -9.37 -7.11 -5.34
CA SER A 86 -7.99 -7.56 -5.16
C SER A 86 -7.89 -9.07 -4.88
N ALA A 87 -6.89 -9.48 -4.12
CA ALA A 87 -6.63 -10.86 -3.74
C ALA A 87 -7.83 -11.52 -3.01
N TYR A 88 -8.64 -10.76 -2.28
CA TYR A 88 -9.85 -11.26 -1.61
C TYR A 88 -10.81 -11.95 -2.59
N SER A 89 -11.16 -11.27 -3.69
CA SER A 89 -12.10 -11.82 -4.68
C SER A 89 -11.55 -13.05 -5.38
N TYR A 90 -10.27 -13.05 -5.70
CA TYR A 90 -9.62 -14.19 -6.33
C TYR A 90 -9.46 -15.37 -5.37
N ALA A 91 -9.18 -15.12 -4.09
CA ALA A 91 -9.17 -16.16 -3.07
C ALA A 91 -10.56 -16.78 -2.87
N TYR A 92 -11.62 -15.98 -2.95
CA TYR A 92 -13.00 -16.47 -2.85
C TYR A 92 -13.36 -17.41 -4.01
N LEU A 93 -12.91 -17.08 -5.23
CA LEU A 93 -13.09 -17.94 -6.41
C LEU A 93 -12.35 -19.27 -6.29
N ALA A 94 -11.07 -19.19 -5.90
CA ALA A 94 -10.18 -20.34 -5.93
C ALA A 94 -10.35 -21.26 -4.72
N PHE A 95 -10.41 -20.70 -3.50
CA PHE A 95 -10.30 -21.44 -2.25
C PHE A 95 -11.56 -21.40 -1.38
N GLY A 96 -12.49 -20.48 -1.62
CA GLY A 96 -13.75 -20.35 -0.88
C GLY A 96 -13.69 -19.33 0.27
N GLU A 97 -14.78 -19.30 1.05
CA GLU A 97 -15.10 -18.22 1.98
C GLU A 97 -14.09 -18.07 3.13
N LEU A 98 -13.62 -19.17 3.71
CA LEU A 98 -12.69 -19.12 4.84
C LEU A 98 -11.35 -18.48 4.45
N ILE A 99 -10.78 -18.92 3.35
CA ILE A 99 -9.49 -18.39 2.88
C ILE A 99 -9.64 -16.93 2.43
N ALA A 100 -10.74 -16.60 1.75
CA ALA A 100 -11.04 -15.22 1.40
C ALA A 100 -11.16 -14.31 2.63
N PHE A 101 -11.80 -14.78 3.71
CA PHE A 101 -11.89 -14.04 4.96
C PHE A 101 -10.50 -13.74 5.57
N VAL A 102 -9.63 -14.74 5.61
CA VAL A 102 -8.24 -14.56 6.10
C VAL A 102 -7.48 -13.55 5.25
N ILE A 103 -7.55 -13.68 3.91
CA ILE A 103 -6.91 -12.74 2.97
C ILE A 103 -7.51 -11.33 3.11
N GLY A 104 -8.82 -11.22 3.37
CA GLY A 104 -9.45 -9.92 3.61
C GLY A 104 -8.89 -9.19 4.83
N TRP A 105 -8.67 -9.91 5.93
CA TRP A 105 -8.03 -9.36 7.13
C TRP A 105 -6.55 -9.01 6.89
N ASP A 106 -5.83 -9.86 6.16
CA ASP A 106 -4.44 -9.62 5.78
C ASP A 106 -4.30 -8.33 4.96
N LEU A 107 -5.18 -8.11 3.97
CA LEU A 107 -5.22 -6.88 3.19
C LEU A 107 -5.50 -5.62 4.03
N ILE A 108 -6.41 -5.72 5.01
CA ILE A 108 -6.67 -4.60 5.93
C ILE A 108 -5.41 -4.24 6.71
N LEU A 109 -4.75 -5.26 7.26
CA LEU A 109 -3.50 -5.08 8.01
C LEU A 109 -2.38 -4.53 7.12
N GLU A 110 -2.22 -5.07 5.91
CA GLU A 110 -1.23 -4.62 4.92
C GLU A 110 -1.40 -3.13 4.62
N TYR A 111 -2.60 -2.70 4.25
CA TYR A 111 -2.84 -1.29 3.91
C TYR A 111 -2.68 -0.36 5.11
N ALA A 112 -3.10 -0.79 6.31
CA ALA A 112 -2.91 -0.01 7.52
C ALA A 112 -1.43 0.18 7.86
N LEU A 113 -0.64 -0.89 7.82
CA LEU A 113 0.81 -0.84 8.07
C LEU A 113 1.55 -0.06 6.98
N GLN A 114 1.13 -0.21 5.72
CA GLN A 114 1.70 0.55 4.61
C GLN A 114 1.48 2.06 4.81
N ALA A 115 0.26 2.49 5.13
CA ALA A 115 -0.04 3.89 5.40
C ALA A 115 0.80 4.44 6.56
N ALA A 116 0.92 3.68 7.65
CA ALA A 116 1.75 4.05 8.81
C ALA A 116 3.23 4.17 8.43
N THR A 117 3.77 3.22 7.67
CA THR A 117 5.18 3.20 7.27
C THR A 117 5.51 4.34 6.30
N VAL A 118 4.62 4.59 5.32
CA VAL A 118 4.81 5.67 4.35
C VAL A 118 4.75 7.03 5.04
N SER A 119 3.78 7.24 5.94
CA SER A 119 3.67 8.51 6.67
C SER A 119 4.86 8.77 7.60
N ALA A 120 5.39 7.74 8.24
CA ALA A 120 6.59 7.84 9.06
C ALA A 120 7.84 8.18 8.23
N GLY A 121 8.00 7.54 7.07
CA GLY A 121 9.08 7.86 6.14
C GLY A 121 9.00 9.29 5.62
N TRP A 122 7.80 9.73 5.21
CA TRP A 122 7.56 11.11 4.77
C TRP A 122 7.86 12.11 5.88
N SER A 123 7.43 11.84 7.12
CA SER A 123 7.72 12.68 8.29
C SER A 123 9.22 12.90 8.48
N GLY A 124 10.03 11.85 8.30
CA GLY A 124 11.49 11.97 8.39
C GLY A 124 12.08 12.94 7.36
N TYR A 125 11.60 12.93 6.12
CA TYR A 125 12.02 13.89 5.09
C TYR A 125 11.51 15.28 5.37
N PHE A 126 10.28 15.42 5.85
CA PHE A 126 9.67 16.69 6.21
C PHE A 126 10.43 17.38 7.35
N ASN A 127 10.81 16.64 8.39
CA ASN A 127 11.62 17.17 9.48
C ASN A 127 12.98 17.70 8.97
N LYS A 128 13.66 16.95 8.11
CA LYS A 128 14.93 17.40 7.49
C LYS A 128 14.76 18.65 6.63
N LEU A 129 13.63 18.76 5.93
CA LEU A 129 13.30 19.95 5.14
C LEU A 129 13.14 21.16 6.06
N LEU A 130 12.40 21.03 7.18
CA LEU A 130 12.24 22.10 8.15
C LEU A 130 13.56 22.53 8.78
N GLU A 131 14.42 21.59 9.14
CA GLU A 131 15.78 21.85 9.65
C GLU A 131 16.59 22.68 8.65
N GLY A 132 16.47 22.40 7.36
CA GLY A 132 17.12 23.18 6.29
C GLY A 132 16.66 24.65 6.23
N PHE A 133 15.46 24.95 6.70
CA PHE A 133 14.94 26.31 6.85
C PHE A 133 15.20 26.92 8.24
N GLY A 134 15.93 26.22 9.12
CA GLY A 134 16.18 26.65 10.49
C GLY A 134 14.99 26.47 11.44
N LEU A 135 13.97 25.72 11.01
CA LEU A 135 12.80 25.41 11.83
C LEU A 135 12.98 24.03 12.46
N HIS A 136 12.88 23.96 13.78
CA HIS A 136 13.00 22.70 14.52
C HIS A 136 11.69 22.38 15.23
N LEU A 137 11.11 21.21 14.94
CA LEU A 137 10.01 20.69 15.73
C LEU A 137 10.54 20.15 17.06
N PRO A 138 9.75 20.24 18.14
CA PRO A 138 10.08 19.54 19.39
C PRO A 138 10.33 18.05 19.10
N VAL A 139 11.42 17.52 19.65
CA VAL A 139 11.86 16.15 19.32
C VAL A 139 10.81 15.11 19.73
N GLU A 140 10.05 15.41 20.77
CA GLU A 140 8.94 14.59 21.27
C GLU A 140 7.84 14.34 20.23
N LEU A 141 7.72 15.23 19.23
CA LEU A 141 6.68 15.19 18.20
C LEU A 141 7.20 14.74 16.83
N THR A 142 8.44 14.32 16.71
CA THR A 142 9.06 13.98 15.42
C THR A 142 8.93 12.52 15.03
N ALA A 143 8.70 11.62 15.99
CA ALA A 143 8.62 10.18 15.75
C ALA A 143 7.70 9.48 16.77
N ALA A 144 7.33 8.25 16.46
CA ALA A 144 6.54 7.42 17.39
C ALA A 144 7.36 7.02 18.62
N TYR A 145 6.66 6.67 19.70
CA TYR A 145 7.27 6.23 20.94
C TYR A 145 8.22 5.03 20.72
N GLY A 146 9.41 5.11 21.32
CA GLY A 146 10.40 4.03 21.25
C GLY A 146 11.13 3.88 19.90
N THR A 147 10.94 4.79 18.95
CA THR A 147 11.62 4.73 17.65
C THR A 147 13.09 5.10 17.76
N ASN A 148 13.45 5.98 18.68
CA ASN A 148 14.83 6.42 18.90
C ASN A 148 15.26 6.05 20.32
N PRO A 149 16.33 5.24 20.49
CA PRO A 149 16.78 4.84 21.83
C PRO A 149 17.40 6.01 22.63
N ASP A 150 17.94 7.02 21.94
CA ASP A 150 18.71 8.12 22.57
C ASP A 150 17.80 9.28 23.00
N VAL A 151 16.59 9.39 22.46
CA VAL A 151 15.68 10.51 22.71
C VAL A 151 14.25 10.00 22.89
N THR A 152 13.58 10.49 23.93
CA THR A 152 12.18 10.13 24.19
C THR A 152 11.26 10.85 23.20
N THR A 153 10.72 10.10 22.24
CA THR A 153 9.68 10.58 21.30
C THR A 153 8.34 10.00 21.74
N TYR A 154 7.25 10.73 21.57
CA TYR A 154 5.91 10.30 21.96
C TYR A 154 4.96 10.15 20.79
N PHE A 155 5.03 11.06 19.85
CA PHE A 155 4.04 11.15 18.76
C PHE A 155 4.65 11.70 17.48
N ASN A 156 4.30 11.09 16.34
CA ASN A 156 4.72 11.58 15.04
C ASN A 156 3.70 12.58 14.48
N LEU A 157 3.80 13.84 14.87
CA LEU A 157 2.87 14.90 14.46
C LEU A 157 2.85 15.11 12.94
N PRO A 158 3.97 15.26 12.21
CA PRO A 158 3.94 15.43 10.77
C PRO A 158 3.31 14.24 10.05
N GLY A 159 3.63 13.01 10.47
CA GLY A 159 3.03 11.79 9.92
C GLY A 159 1.52 11.73 10.12
N PHE A 160 1.03 12.13 11.27
CA PHE A 160 -0.40 12.20 11.55
C PHE A 160 -1.11 13.25 10.70
N VAL A 161 -0.55 14.46 10.61
CA VAL A 161 -1.14 15.56 9.85
C VAL A 161 -1.23 15.23 8.36
N ILE A 162 -0.19 14.63 7.77
CA ILE A 162 -0.22 14.27 6.34
C ILE A 162 -1.29 13.22 6.04
N VAL A 163 -1.45 12.22 6.92
CA VAL A 163 -2.51 11.22 6.76
C VAL A 163 -3.90 11.86 6.81
N LEU A 164 -4.12 12.79 7.74
CA LEU A 164 -5.40 13.53 7.80
C LEU A 164 -5.65 14.37 6.55
N ILE A 165 -4.64 15.08 6.06
CA ILE A 165 -4.75 15.89 4.84
C ILE A 165 -5.12 15.00 3.64
N ILE A 166 -4.40 13.89 3.45
CA ILE A 166 -4.67 12.96 2.35
C ILE A 166 -6.06 12.35 2.49
N THR A 167 -6.44 11.93 3.69
CA THR A 167 -7.78 11.38 3.96
C THR A 167 -8.86 12.40 3.62
N TRP A 168 -8.68 13.66 4.00
CA TRP A 168 -9.61 14.73 3.68
C TRP A 168 -9.72 14.97 2.17
N VAL A 169 -8.59 15.06 1.47
CA VAL A 169 -8.57 15.21 0.00
C VAL A 169 -9.26 14.04 -0.70
N LEU A 170 -8.98 12.82 -0.26
CA LEU A 170 -9.63 11.62 -0.82
C LEU A 170 -11.13 11.59 -0.56
N SER A 171 -11.57 12.05 0.62
CA SER A 171 -13.01 12.11 0.94
C SER A 171 -13.78 13.07 0.02
N ILE A 172 -13.18 14.19 -0.34
CA ILE A 172 -13.77 15.16 -1.29
C ILE A 172 -13.77 14.57 -2.71
N GLY A 173 -12.66 13.96 -3.12
CA GLY A 173 -12.52 13.37 -4.47
C GLY A 173 -13.48 12.21 -4.73
N THR A 174 -13.69 11.33 -3.75
CA THR A 174 -14.60 10.18 -3.88
C THR A 174 -16.07 10.60 -3.93
N VAL A 175 -16.45 11.64 -3.23
CA VAL A 175 -17.84 12.20 -3.28
C VAL A 175 -18.14 12.79 -4.65
N SER A 176 -17.16 13.37 -5.33
CA SER A 176 -17.34 13.97 -6.68
C SER A 176 -17.60 12.94 -7.79
N TYR A 177 -17.25 11.66 -7.57
CA TYR A 177 -17.46 10.59 -8.54
C TYR A 177 -18.80 9.83 -8.35
N THR A 178 -19.54 10.07 -7.27
CA THR A 178 -20.81 9.39 -6.95
C THR A 178 -22.05 10.21 -7.37
N HIS A 179 -21.88 11.42 -7.89
CA HIS A 179 -22.91 12.26 -8.48
C HIS A 179 -22.58 12.48 -9.96
#